data_f836e1393cabee7b39f282142391e203
#
_entry.id   f836e1393cabee7b39f282142391e203
#
_cell.length_a   1.000
_cell.length_b   1.000
_cell.length_c   1.000
_cell.angle_alpha   90.00
_cell.angle_beta   90.00
_cell.angle_gamma   90.00
#
_symmetry.space_group_name_H-M   'P 1'
#
loop_
_entity.id
_entity.type
_entity.pdbx_description
1 polymer ?
#
loop_
_entity_poly.entity_id
_entity_poly.type
_entity_poly.pdbx_seq_one_letter_code
_entity_poly.pdbx_strand_id
1 'polypeptide(L)'
;GEILDVRHVLPVIDDNYEKILSSLMEGYQLEEAVAERIYRHLWIYSHGIAALCATKMCRFTKEEIEQMMAEVFRGLLIQELKGEKHD
;
A
#
# COMPACT_ATOMS: atom_id res chain seq x y z
N GLY A 1 -18.24 -10.56 15.26
CA GLY A 1 -18.22 -10.46 13.84
C GLY A 1 -17.11 -11.27 13.20
N GLU A 2 -17.22 -11.50 11.93
CA GLU A 2 -16.21 -12.23 11.20
C GLU A 2 -14.98 -11.35 10.95
N ILE A 3 -13.82 -11.98 11.00
CA ILE A 3 -12.59 -11.32 10.64
C ILE A 3 -12.40 -11.47 9.14
N LEU A 4 -12.35 -10.34 8.43
CA LEU A 4 -12.14 -10.34 7.00
C LEU A 4 -10.66 -10.35 6.68
N ASP A 5 -10.25 -11.21 5.77
CA ASP A 5 -8.88 -11.25 5.29
C ASP A 5 -8.74 -10.24 4.15
N VAL A 6 -7.94 -9.21 4.38
CA VAL A 6 -7.72 -8.13 3.42
C VAL A 6 -7.27 -8.66 2.06
N ARG A 7 -6.49 -9.76 2.05
CA ARG A 7 -6.01 -10.36 0.80
C ARG A 7 -7.14 -10.87 -0.08
N HIS A 8 -8.28 -11.23 0.52
CA HIS A 8 -9.44 -11.70 -0.23
C HIS A 8 -10.41 -10.58 -0.58
N VAL A 9 -10.37 -9.49 0.20
CA VAL A 9 -11.31 -8.38 0.02
C VAL A 9 -10.83 -7.36 -1.01
N LEU A 10 -9.54 -7.03 -0.99
CA LEU A 10 -8.98 -5.99 -1.87
C LEU A 10 -9.24 -6.24 -3.36
N PRO A 11 -9.05 -7.47 -3.88
CA PRO A 11 -9.32 -7.69 -5.31
C PRO A 11 -10.76 -7.44 -5.72
N VAL A 12 -11.69 -7.53 -4.76
CA VAL A 12 -13.11 -7.33 -5.04
C VAL A 12 -13.48 -5.85 -5.01
N ILE A 13 -12.92 -5.09 -4.07
CA ILE A 13 -13.34 -3.70 -3.84
C ILE A 13 -12.49 -2.65 -4.56
N ASP A 14 -11.37 -3.05 -5.13
CA ASP A 14 -10.51 -2.11 -5.87
C ASP A 14 -10.37 -2.57 -7.31
N ASP A 15 -11.00 -1.84 -8.22
CA ASP A 15 -10.97 -2.16 -9.65
C ASP A 15 -9.58 -2.11 -10.25
N ASN A 16 -8.66 -1.38 -9.60
CA ASN A 16 -7.31 -1.23 -10.10
C ASN A 16 -6.32 -2.20 -9.45
N TYR A 17 -6.81 -3.11 -8.62
CA TYR A 17 -5.96 -4.00 -7.83
C TYR A 17 -4.95 -4.75 -8.68
N GLU A 18 -5.41 -5.47 -9.68
CA GLU A 18 -4.52 -6.30 -10.51
C GLU A 18 -3.54 -5.46 -11.31
N LYS A 19 -3.99 -4.32 -11.79
CA LYS A 19 -3.15 -3.42 -12.58
C LYS A 19 -2.02 -2.84 -11.73
N ILE A 20 -2.33 -2.41 -10.53
CA ILE A 20 -1.32 -1.85 -9.62
C ILE A 20 -0.39 -2.95 -9.15
N LEU A 21 -0.94 -4.12 -8.83
CA LEU A 21 -0.13 -5.26 -8.39
C LEU A 21 0.87 -5.67 -9.47
N SER A 22 0.43 -5.77 -10.71
CA SER A 22 1.30 -6.09 -11.82
C SER A 22 2.38 -5.04 -12.01
N SER A 23 2.02 -3.77 -11.87
CA SER A 23 2.99 -2.68 -11.98
C SER A 23 4.08 -2.76 -10.92
N LEU A 24 3.70 -3.11 -9.70
CA LEU A 24 4.67 -3.27 -8.61
C LEU A 24 5.59 -4.45 -8.87
N MET A 25 5.03 -5.57 -9.32
CA MET A 25 5.82 -6.76 -9.61
C MET A 25 6.82 -6.52 -10.73
N GLU A 26 6.38 -5.91 -11.81
CA GLU A 26 7.23 -5.67 -12.97
C GLU A 26 8.21 -4.52 -12.75
N GLY A 27 7.75 -3.43 -12.13
CA GLY A 27 8.58 -2.24 -11.95
C GLY A 27 9.71 -2.43 -10.97
N TYR A 28 9.50 -3.26 -9.95
CA TYR A 28 10.49 -3.48 -8.90
C TYR A 28 10.93 -4.92 -8.78
N GLN A 29 10.49 -5.76 -9.71
CA GLN A 29 10.85 -7.18 -9.74
C GLN A 29 10.52 -7.87 -8.42
N LEU A 30 9.29 -7.67 -7.95
CA LEU A 30 8.82 -8.24 -6.70
C LEU A 30 7.99 -9.50 -6.96
N GLU A 31 8.07 -10.44 -6.03
CA GLU A 31 7.19 -11.59 -6.04
C GLU A 31 5.77 -11.13 -5.69
N GLU A 32 4.79 -11.90 -6.12
CA GLU A 32 3.40 -11.54 -5.92
C GLU A 32 3.05 -11.32 -4.45
N ALA A 33 3.52 -12.19 -3.56
CA ALA A 33 3.23 -12.06 -2.14
C ALA A 33 3.77 -10.76 -1.55
N VAL A 34 4.96 -10.34 -2.01
CA VAL A 34 5.59 -9.11 -1.55
C VAL A 34 4.82 -7.90 -2.09
N ALA A 35 4.52 -7.91 -3.38
CA ALA A 35 3.78 -6.82 -4.02
C ALA A 35 2.40 -6.65 -3.38
N GLU A 36 1.71 -7.76 -3.10
CA GLU A 36 0.41 -7.73 -2.45
C GLU A 36 0.49 -7.11 -1.05
N ARG A 37 1.52 -7.46 -0.29
CA ARG A 37 1.69 -6.92 1.05
C ARG A 37 1.95 -5.41 1.02
N ILE A 38 2.80 -4.97 0.10
CA ILE A 38 3.07 -3.53 -0.06
C ILE A 38 1.81 -2.79 -0.48
N TYR A 39 1.08 -3.35 -1.45
CA TYR A 39 -0.18 -2.76 -1.89
C TYR A 39 -1.17 -2.63 -0.74
N ARG A 40 -1.29 -3.66 0.07
CA ARG A 40 -2.20 -3.66 1.21
C ARG A 40 -1.89 -2.52 2.19
N HIS A 41 -0.61 -2.33 2.51
CA HIS A 41 -0.21 -1.25 3.40
C HIS A 41 -0.54 0.12 2.82
N LEU A 42 -0.27 0.30 1.53
CA LEU A 42 -0.55 1.57 0.87
C LEU A 42 -2.04 1.84 0.81
N TRP A 43 -2.83 0.81 0.53
CA TRP A 43 -4.27 0.94 0.45
C TRP A 43 -4.87 1.35 1.81
N ILE A 44 -4.46 0.66 2.86
CA ILE A 44 -4.94 0.96 4.22
C ILE A 44 -4.51 2.36 4.64
N TYR A 45 -3.26 2.72 4.36
CA TYR A 45 -2.73 4.02 4.71
C TYR A 45 -3.49 5.14 4.01
N SER A 46 -3.74 4.99 2.71
CA SER A 46 -4.45 6.01 1.94
C SER A 46 -5.89 6.18 2.43
N HIS A 47 -6.53 5.10 2.81
CA HIS A 47 -7.88 5.16 3.35
C HIS A 47 -7.89 5.81 4.74
N GLY A 48 -6.83 5.60 5.53
CA GLY A 48 -6.68 6.28 6.80
C GLY A 48 -6.57 7.78 6.62
N ILE A 49 -5.77 8.23 5.66
CA ILE A 49 -5.65 9.65 5.35
C ILE A 49 -7.01 10.22 4.93
N ALA A 50 -7.70 9.51 4.04
CA ALA A 50 -9.01 9.96 3.57
C ALA A 50 -10.02 10.08 4.70
N ALA A 51 -10.02 9.12 5.62
CA ALA A 51 -10.92 9.14 6.76
C ALA A 51 -10.63 10.33 7.70
N LEU A 52 -9.35 10.59 7.96
CA LEU A 52 -8.95 11.72 8.79
C LEU A 52 -9.36 13.06 8.16
N CYS A 53 -9.20 13.16 6.85
CA CYS A 53 -9.62 14.37 6.13
C CYS A 53 -11.13 14.53 6.11
N ALA A 54 -11.86 13.42 5.93
CA ALA A 54 -13.31 13.45 5.89
C ALA A 54 -13.93 13.86 7.22
N THR A 55 -13.29 13.47 8.32
CA THR A 55 -13.76 13.84 9.66
C THR A 55 -13.24 15.19 10.12
N LYS A 56 -12.48 15.87 9.27
CA LYS A 56 -11.89 17.17 9.55
C LYS A 56 -10.92 17.17 10.72
N MET A 57 -10.41 16.01 11.07
CA MET A 57 -9.39 15.90 12.11
C MET A 57 -8.03 16.36 11.63
N CYS A 58 -7.77 16.20 10.34
CA CYS A 58 -6.51 16.60 9.74
C CYS A 58 -6.76 17.23 8.38
N ARG A 59 -5.81 18.07 7.97
CA ARG A 59 -5.80 18.63 6.63
C ARG A 59 -4.42 18.41 6.04
N PHE A 60 -4.39 17.83 4.84
CA PHE A 60 -3.15 17.60 4.14
C PHE A 60 -3.26 18.16 2.73
N THR A 61 -2.18 18.77 2.24
CA THR A 61 -2.12 19.17 0.85
C THR A 61 -1.88 17.93 -0.01
N LYS A 62 -2.11 18.06 -1.31
CA LYS A 62 -1.83 16.98 -2.25
C LYS A 62 -0.37 16.58 -2.17
N GLU A 63 0.53 17.55 -2.08
CA GLU A 63 1.96 17.31 -1.99
C GLU A 63 2.34 16.56 -0.72
N GLU A 64 1.70 16.92 0.40
CA GLU A 64 1.94 16.22 1.65
C GLU A 64 1.50 14.77 1.57
N ILE A 65 0.33 14.52 0.97
CA ILE A 65 -0.18 13.15 0.83
C ILE A 65 0.76 12.34 -0.05
N GLU A 66 1.19 12.91 -1.17
CA GLU A 66 2.11 12.22 -2.08
C GLU A 66 3.42 11.87 -1.38
N GLN A 67 3.96 12.79 -0.59
CA GLN A 67 5.19 12.55 0.14
C GLN A 67 5.01 11.49 1.20
N MET A 68 3.91 11.54 1.96
CA MET A 68 3.64 10.55 2.99
C MET A 68 3.50 9.15 2.39
N MET A 69 2.81 9.04 1.26
CA MET A 69 2.67 7.76 0.58
C MET A 69 4.02 7.25 0.07
N ALA A 70 4.83 8.15 -0.49
CA ALA A 70 6.15 7.79 -0.99
C ALA A 70 7.07 7.30 0.13
N GLU A 71 7.00 7.92 1.29
CA GLU A 71 7.82 7.52 2.43
C GLU A 71 7.46 6.12 2.92
N VAL A 72 6.17 5.83 3.00
CA VAL A 72 5.70 4.50 3.41
C VAL A 72 6.14 3.46 2.38
N PHE A 73 5.94 3.74 1.11
CA PHE A 73 6.32 2.82 0.04
C PHE A 73 7.81 2.54 0.05
N ARG A 74 8.61 3.59 0.15
CA ARG A 74 10.07 3.46 0.15
C ARG A 74 10.54 2.65 1.35
N GLY A 75 9.96 2.91 2.52
CA GLY A 75 10.32 2.16 3.71
C GLY A 75 10.03 0.67 3.59
N LEU A 76 8.86 0.34 3.05
CA LEU A 76 8.49 -1.06 2.84
C LEU A 76 9.41 -1.73 1.83
N LEU A 77 9.73 -1.02 0.74
CA LEU A 77 10.60 -1.55 -0.30
C LEU A 77 12.01 -1.80 0.22
N ILE A 78 12.57 -0.87 0.98
CA ILE A 78 13.89 -1.02 1.57
C ILE A 78 13.90 -2.20 2.53
N GLN A 79 12.87 -2.38 3.31
CA GLN A 79 12.79 -3.51 4.25
C GLN A 79 12.84 -4.84 3.50
N GLU A 80 12.15 -4.94 2.37
CA GLU A 80 12.18 -6.15 1.57
C GLU A 80 13.57 -6.41 0.98
N LEU A 81 14.21 -5.37 0.50
CA LEU A 81 15.56 -5.51 -0.06
C LEU A 81 16.56 -5.94 1.00
N LYS A 82 16.43 -5.42 2.22
CA LYS A 82 17.27 -5.85 3.34
C LYS A 82 17.00 -7.29 3.72
N GLY A 83 15.75 -7.70 3.70
CA GLY A 83 15.39 -9.07 3.99
C GLY A 83 16.01 -10.05 3.02
N GLU A 84 16.05 -9.70 1.75
CA GLU A 84 16.67 -10.53 0.72
C GLU A 84 18.17 -10.65 0.87
N LYS A 85 18.80 -9.59 1.38
CA LYS A 85 20.25 -9.56 1.57
C LYS A 85 20.69 -10.19 2.88
N HIS A 86 19.73 -10.47 3.73
CA HIS A 86 20.01 -10.98 5.07
C HIS A 86 20.00 -12.49 5.08
N ASP A 87 21.06 -13.08 4.66
CA ASP A 87 21.23 -14.54 4.65
C ASP A 87 21.82 -15.03 5.96
#